data_fa22d54eab1957f6800d604a30060e9b
#
_entry.id   fa22d54eab1957f6800d604a30060e9b
#
_cell.length_a   1.000
_cell.length_b   1.000
_cell.length_c   1.000
_cell.angle_alpha   90.00
_cell.angle_beta   90.00
_cell.angle_gamma   90.00
#
_symmetry.space_group_name_H-M   'P 1'
#
loop_
_entity.id
_entity.type
_entity.pdbx_description
1 polymer ?
#
loop_
_entity_poly.entity_id
_entity_poly.type
_entity_poly.pdbx_seq_one_letter_code
_entity_poly.pdbx_strand_id
1 'polypeptide(L)'
;SLGMVMSLILLAPSWGGMINGMMTLSGAWHKLRSDPTLRFLVVSLSFYGMSTFEGPMMSIKTVNSLSHYTDWTIGHVHSGALGWVAMVSIGAMYHLIPVLWGRKDMHSVKAVNAHFWLATIGTVLYIASMWVNGIMQGLMWRAYNSDGTLTYSFAESVLASYPGYYVRLIGGAMFFAGMLVMAWNTWKTVTPAAEAATAHARVQP
;
A
#
# COMPACT_ATOMS: atom_id res chain seq x y z
N SER A 1 -22.96 4.29 -19.14
CA SER A 1 -22.47 5.63 -19.44
C SER A 1 -21.06 5.60 -20.03
N LEU A 2 -20.66 6.65 -20.74
CA LEU A 2 -19.34 6.75 -21.37
C LEU A 2 -18.20 6.54 -20.37
N GLY A 3 -18.27 7.16 -19.19
CA GLY A 3 -17.25 7.02 -18.15
C GLY A 3 -17.03 5.58 -17.70
N MET A 4 -18.09 4.78 -17.55
CA MET A 4 -17.98 3.36 -17.19
C MET A 4 -17.23 2.58 -18.30
N VAL A 5 -17.60 2.79 -19.57
CA VAL A 5 -16.96 2.11 -20.71
C VAL A 5 -15.47 2.47 -20.78
N MET A 6 -15.13 3.75 -20.66
CA MET A 6 -13.73 4.21 -20.66
C MET A 6 -12.94 3.66 -19.50
N SER A 7 -13.52 3.59 -18.30
CA SER A 7 -12.86 2.98 -17.13
C SER A 7 -12.59 1.48 -17.32
N LEU A 8 -13.51 0.74 -17.92
CA LEU A 8 -13.32 -0.67 -18.22
C LEU A 8 -12.23 -0.90 -19.29
N ILE A 9 -12.15 -0.04 -20.30
CA ILE A 9 -11.09 -0.11 -21.34
C ILE A 9 -9.71 0.10 -20.71
N LEU A 10 -9.58 0.95 -19.68
CA LEU A 10 -8.31 1.20 -18.98
C LEU A 10 -7.75 -0.04 -18.26
N LEU A 11 -8.54 -1.09 -18.03
CA LEU A 11 -8.03 -2.35 -17.50
C LEU A 11 -6.94 -2.98 -18.38
N ALA A 12 -7.10 -2.93 -19.71
CA ALA A 12 -6.19 -3.57 -20.63
C ALA A 12 -4.74 -3.04 -20.50
N PRO A 13 -4.46 -1.72 -20.61
CA PRO A 13 -3.10 -1.20 -20.43
C PRO A 13 -2.58 -1.35 -18.99
N SER A 14 -3.44 -1.18 -17.97
CA SER A 14 -3.03 -1.29 -16.57
C SER A 14 -2.59 -2.72 -16.23
N TRP A 15 -3.38 -3.72 -16.62
CA TRP A 15 -3.02 -5.11 -16.39
C TRP A 15 -1.88 -5.58 -17.29
N GLY A 16 -1.78 -5.05 -18.51
CA GLY A 16 -0.61 -5.26 -19.35
C GLY A 16 0.68 -4.81 -18.67
N GLY A 17 0.67 -3.64 -18.03
CA GLY A 17 1.78 -3.14 -17.21
C GLY A 17 2.09 -4.02 -16.00
N MET A 18 1.06 -4.46 -15.27
CA MET A 18 1.22 -5.38 -14.13
C MET A 18 1.83 -6.72 -14.57
N ILE A 19 1.29 -7.34 -15.60
CA ILE A 19 1.78 -8.62 -16.13
C ILE A 19 3.23 -8.47 -16.59
N ASN A 20 3.55 -7.41 -17.34
CA ASN A 20 4.92 -7.14 -17.78
C ASN A 20 5.88 -6.99 -16.59
N GLY A 21 5.50 -6.24 -15.55
CA GLY A 21 6.27 -6.11 -14.32
C GLY A 21 6.49 -7.47 -13.61
N MET A 22 5.46 -8.30 -13.51
CA MET A 22 5.60 -9.65 -12.94
C MET A 22 6.45 -10.56 -13.80
N MET A 23 6.35 -10.48 -15.11
CA MET A 23 7.13 -11.27 -16.06
C MET A 23 8.64 -10.92 -16.04
N THR A 24 9.04 -9.74 -15.59
CA THR A 24 10.45 -9.39 -15.38
C THR A 24 11.12 -10.28 -14.34
N LEU A 25 10.35 -10.93 -13.46
CA LEU A 25 10.85 -11.91 -12.48
C LEU A 25 10.88 -13.35 -13.00
N SER A 26 10.54 -13.57 -14.27
CA SER A 26 10.59 -14.91 -14.85
C SER A 26 11.99 -15.52 -14.69
N GLY A 27 12.05 -16.72 -14.10
CA GLY A 27 13.30 -17.38 -13.73
C GLY A 27 13.97 -16.92 -12.43
N ALA A 28 13.51 -15.83 -11.79
CA ALA A 28 14.11 -15.23 -10.60
C ALA A 28 13.21 -15.21 -9.34
N TRP A 29 12.07 -15.88 -9.36
CA TRP A 29 11.10 -15.91 -8.24
C TRP A 29 11.69 -16.39 -6.91
N HIS A 30 12.69 -17.26 -6.96
CA HIS A 30 13.40 -17.76 -5.77
C HIS A 30 14.10 -16.63 -4.98
N LYS A 31 14.49 -15.52 -5.64
CA LYS A 31 15.14 -14.37 -5.01
C LYS A 31 14.23 -13.65 -4.02
N LEU A 32 12.92 -13.75 -4.14
CA LEU A 32 11.99 -13.17 -3.18
C LEU A 32 12.19 -13.70 -1.74
N ARG A 33 12.75 -14.89 -1.57
CA ARG A 33 13.02 -15.47 -0.25
C ARG A 33 14.16 -14.75 0.48
N SER A 34 15.13 -14.23 -0.24
CA SER A 34 16.36 -13.64 0.31
C SER A 34 16.41 -12.12 0.22
N ASP A 35 15.71 -11.51 -0.74
CA ASP A 35 15.78 -10.08 -1.02
C ASP A 35 14.48 -9.36 -0.57
N PRO A 36 14.51 -8.65 0.57
CA PRO A 36 13.35 -7.90 1.05
C PRO A 36 13.02 -6.69 0.18
N THR A 37 13.99 -6.08 -0.51
CA THR A 37 13.77 -4.96 -1.44
C THR A 37 12.91 -5.42 -2.62
N LEU A 38 13.24 -6.58 -3.18
CA LEU A 38 12.47 -7.16 -4.27
C LEU A 38 11.03 -7.49 -3.84
N ARG A 39 10.81 -7.87 -2.58
CA ARG A 39 9.46 -8.11 -2.03
C ARG A 39 8.59 -6.85 -2.08
N PHE A 40 9.15 -5.67 -1.75
CA PHE A 40 8.43 -4.40 -1.88
C PHE A 40 7.95 -4.17 -3.31
N LEU A 41 8.81 -4.42 -4.30
CA LEU A 41 8.47 -4.22 -5.72
C LEU A 41 7.38 -5.19 -6.19
N VAL A 42 7.45 -6.46 -5.80
CA VAL A 42 6.45 -7.47 -6.18
C VAL A 42 5.11 -7.22 -5.50
N VAL A 43 5.11 -6.91 -4.20
CA VAL A 43 3.88 -6.57 -3.48
C VAL A 43 3.24 -5.31 -4.07
N SER A 44 4.05 -4.31 -4.45
CA SER A 44 3.53 -3.11 -5.12
C SER A 44 2.81 -3.44 -6.43
N LEU A 45 3.35 -4.34 -7.25
CA LEU A 45 2.69 -4.79 -8.49
C LEU A 45 1.38 -5.55 -8.22
N SER A 46 1.32 -6.32 -7.14
CA SER A 46 0.09 -7.00 -6.73
C SER A 46 -1.00 -6.00 -6.35
N PHE A 47 -0.65 -4.99 -5.57
CA PHE A 47 -1.57 -3.89 -5.22
C PHE A 47 -1.94 -3.02 -6.43
N TYR A 48 -1.01 -2.83 -7.37
CA TYR A 48 -1.28 -2.16 -8.64
C TYR A 48 -2.38 -2.89 -9.41
N GLY A 49 -2.23 -4.19 -9.63
CA GLY A 49 -3.24 -4.98 -10.33
C GLY A 49 -4.59 -4.97 -9.62
N MET A 50 -4.60 -5.08 -8.29
CA MET A 50 -5.81 -5.05 -7.48
C MET A 50 -6.51 -3.68 -7.54
N SER A 51 -5.79 -2.59 -7.31
CA SER A 51 -6.38 -1.24 -7.32
C SER A 51 -6.88 -0.84 -8.71
N THR A 52 -6.15 -1.20 -9.76
CA THR A 52 -6.57 -0.92 -11.14
C THR A 52 -7.71 -1.82 -11.63
N PHE A 53 -7.95 -2.95 -11.00
CA PHE A 53 -9.19 -3.73 -11.19
C PHE A 53 -10.36 -3.09 -10.45
N GLU A 54 -10.15 -2.71 -9.20
CA GLU A 54 -11.19 -2.17 -8.32
C GLU A 54 -11.77 -0.85 -8.85
N GLY A 55 -10.93 0.05 -9.39
CA GLY A 55 -11.37 1.32 -9.97
C GLY A 55 -12.42 1.16 -11.07
N PRO A 56 -12.13 0.44 -12.16
CA PRO A 56 -13.09 0.12 -13.20
C PRO A 56 -14.34 -0.63 -12.70
N MET A 57 -14.18 -1.58 -11.77
CA MET A 57 -15.31 -2.26 -11.13
C MET A 57 -16.24 -1.27 -10.43
N MET A 58 -15.69 -0.32 -9.66
CA MET A 58 -16.45 0.74 -8.98
C MET A 58 -17.09 1.75 -9.94
N SER A 59 -16.67 1.81 -11.23
CA SER A 59 -17.31 2.62 -12.25
C SER A 59 -18.62 2.03 -12.75
N ILE A 60 -18.88 0.74 -12.54
CA ILE A 60 -20.12 0.06 -12.87
C ILE A 60 -21.24 0.63 -11.99
N LYS A 61 -22.36 1.08 -12.60
CA LYS A 61 -23.39 1.84 -11.88
C LYS A 61 -23.93 1.15 -10.63
N THR A 62 -24.14 -0.17 -10.68
CA THR A 62 -24.63 -0.95 -9.53
C THR A 62 -23.62 -1.02 -8.40
N VAL A 63 -22.33 -1.20 -8.72
CA VAL A 63 -21.23 -1.19 -7.74
C VAL A 63 -21.02 0.23 -7.21
N ASN A 64 -21.01 1.23 -8.11
CA ASN A 64 -20.85 2.64 -7.73
C ASN A 64 -21.94 3.09 -6.75
N SER A 65 -23.18 2.69 -6.99
CA SER A 65 -24.30 3.03 -6.11
C SER A 65 -24.12 2.49 -4.67
N LEU A 66 -23.34 1.41 -4.49
CA LEU A 66 -23.01 0.87 -3.17
C LEU A 66 -21.76 1.51 -2.58
N SER A 67 -20.74 1.76 -3.39
CA SER A 67 -19.43 2.21 -2.93
C SER A 67 -19.29 3.73 -2.80
N HIS A 68 -20.11 4.49 -3.51
CA HIS A 68 -19.97 5.95 -3.60
C HIS A 68 -20.11 6.63 -2.24
N TYR A 69 -19.13 7.45 -1.89
CA TYR A 69 -18.98 8.15 -0.61
C TYR A 69 -18.75 7.25 0.63
N THR A 70 -18.63 5.94 0.46
CA THR A 70 -18.34 5.03 1.58
C THR A 70 -16.84 4.86 1.81
N ASP A 71 -16.47 4.23 2.91
CA ASP A 71 -15.09 3.84 3.22
C ASP A 71 -14.49 2.89 2.15
N TRP A 72 -15.29 2.22 1.35
CA TRP A 72 -14.79 1.41 0.24
C TRP A 72 -14.00 2.23 -0.77
N THR A 73 -14.51 3.42 -1.15
CA THR A 73 -13.77 4.33 -2.04
C THR A 73 -12.42 4.74 -1.44
N ILE A 74 -12.38 4.98 -0.12
CA ILE A 74 -11.15 5.33 0.58
C ILE A 74 -10.20 4.12 0.64
N GLY A 75 -10.72 2.91 0.87
CA GLY A 75 -9.94 1.66 0.79
C GLY A 75 -9.28 1.47 -0.58
N HIS A 76 -10.03 1.69 -1.66
CA HIS A 76 -9.52 1.69 -3.02
C HIS A 76 -8.37 2.68 -3.22
N VAL A 77 -8.54 3.93 -2.82
CA VAL A 77 -7.48 4.96 -2.95
C VAL A 77 -6.23 4.54 -2.18
N HIS A 78 -6.36 3.98 -0.97
CA HIS A 78 -5.23 3.57 -0.16
C HIS A 78 -4.57 2.27 -0.65
N SER A 79 -5.31 1.39 -1.33
CA SER A 79 -4.69 0.26 -2.03
C SER A 79 -3.73 0.73 -3.13
N GLY A 80 -4.10 1.79 -3.85
CA GLY A 80 -3.23 2.44 -4.82
C GLY A 80 -2.11 3.25 -4.15
N ALA A 81 -2.43 4.13 -3.22
CA ALA A 81 -1.46 5.06 -2.62
C ALA A 81 -0.44 4.35 -1.72
N LEU A 82 -0.88 3.51 -0.78
CA LEU A 82 0.01 2.82 0.15
C LEU A 82 0.50 1.49 -0.41
N GLY A 83 -0.39 0.69 -0.98
CA GLY A 83 -0.05 -0.64 -1.48
C GLY A 83 0.79 -0.59 -2.75
N TRP A 84 0.44 0.26 -3.72
CA TRP A 84 1.19 0.37 -4.97
C TRP A 84 2.25 1.46 -4.90
N VAL A 85 1.88 2.76 -4.88
CA VAL A 85 2.81 3.88 -5.07
C VAL A 85 3.84 3.95 -3.95
N ALA A 86 3.44 3.84 -2.69
CA ALA A 86 4.38 3.89 -1.59
C ALA A 86 5.33 2.68 -1.59
N MET A 87 4.81 1.45 -1.80
CA MET A 87 5.65 0.26 -1.81
C MET A 87 6.68 0.25 -2.93
N VAL A 88 6.33 0.67 -4.17
CA VAL A 88 7.31 0.77 -5.26
C VAL A 88 8.35 1.85 -4.97
N SER A 89 7.94 2.98 -4.43
CA SER A 89 8.86 4.07 -4.07
C SER A 89 9.83 3.65 -2.95
N ILE A 90 9.32 2.98 -1.91
CA ILE A 90 10.13 2.43 -0.82
C ILE A 90 11.15 1.40 -1.35
N GLY A 91 10.70 0.47 -2.19
CA GLY A 91 11.58 -0.51 -2.83
C GLY A 91 12.67 0.14 -3.68
N ALA A 92 12.31 1.13 -4.49
CA ALA A 92 13.26 1.91 -5.28
C ALA A 92 14.27 2.65 -4.39
N MET A 93 13.82 3.28 -3.30
CA MET A 93 14.73 3.98 -2.36
C MET A 93 15.69 3.00 -1.67
N TYR A 94 15.25 1.83 -1.24
CA TYR A 94 16.11 0.81 -0.65
C TYR A 94 17.14 0.27 -1.61
N HIS A 95 16.86 0.27 -2.91
CA HIS A 95 17.81 -0.06 -3.94
C HIS A 95 18.80 1.08 -4.25
N LEU A 96 18.28 2.30 -4.42
CA LEU A 96 19.07 3.44 -4.89
C LEU A 96 19.97 4.06 -3.80
N ILE A 97 19.50 4.14 -2.56
CA ILE A 97 20.25 4.80 -1.48
C ILE A 97 21.65 4.17 -1.28
N PRO A 98 21.81 2.85 -1.14
CA PRO A 98 23.13 2.26 -1.02
C PRO A 98 24.03 2.59 -2.24
N VAL A 99 23.49 2.48 -3.45
CA VAL A 99 24.24 2.75 -4.68
C VAL A 99 24.75 4.20 -4.73
N LEU A 100 23.89 5.17 -4.41
CA LEU A 100 24.25 6.60 -4.45
C LEU A 100 25.31 6.97 -3.39
N TRP A 101 25.36 6.26 -2.26
CA TRP A 101 26.35 6.48 -1.21
C TRP A 101 27.54 5.51 -1.26
N GLY A 102 27.70 4.76 -2.37
CA GLY A 102 28.81 3.82 -2.54
C GLY A 102 28.81 2.69 -1.51
N ARG A 103 27.63 2.30 -1.02
CA ARG A 103 27.43 1.20 -0.07
C ARG A 103 26.96 -0.04 -0.82
N LYS A 104 27.33 -1.22 -0.30
CA LYS A 104 26.84 -2.49 -0.85
C LYS A 104 25.36 -2.70 -0.54
N ASP A 105 24.97 -2.42 0.69
CA ASP A 105 23.64 -2.66 1.23
C ASP A 105 23.21 -1.51 2.15
N MET A 106 21.95 -1.47 2.53
CA MET A 106 21.45 -0.64 3.63
C MET A 106 22.16 -1.03 4.95
N HIS A 107 22.26 -0.09 5.88
CA HIS A 107 22.87 -0.32 7.19
C HIS A 107 22.36 -1.62 7.86
N SER A 108 21.09 -1.92 7.74
CA SER A 108 20.48 -3.15 8.27
C SER A 108 19.45 -3.74 7.30
N VAL A 109 19.81 -4.85 6.66
CA VAL A 109 18.88 -5.65 5.82
C VAL A 109 17.76 -6.25 6.68
N LYS A 110 18.02 -6.56 7.96
CA LYS A 110 16.97 -7.01 8.90
C LYS A 110 15.91 -5.93 9.13
N ALA A 111 16.33 -4.66 9.23
CA ALA A 111 15.39 -3.54 9.33
C ALA A 111 14.56 -3.36 8.06
N VAL A 112 15.15 -3.55 6.86
CA VAL A 112 14.40 -3.57 5.60
C VAL A 112 13.31 -4.64 5.63
N ASN A 113 13.67 -5.84 6.09
CA ASN A 113 12.70 -6.95 6.19
C ASN A 113 11.61 -6.68 7.23
N ALA A 114 11.95 -6.10 8.38
CA ALA A 114 10.97 -5.72 9.40
C ALA A 114 10.01 -4.65 8.87
N HIS A 115 10.52 -3.63 8.18
CA HIS A 115 9.71 -2.61 7.53
C HIS A 115 8.77 -3.24 6.48
N PHE A 116 9.27 -4.15 5.66
CA PHE A 116 8.44 -4.84 4.66
C PHE A 116 7.20 -5.47 5.29
N TRP A 117 7.37 -6.23 6.37
CA TRP A 117 6.24 -6.90 7.02
C TRP A 117 5.30 -5.91 7.73
N LEU A 118 5.84 -4.91 8.42
CA LEU A 118 5.04 -3.86 9.06
C LEU A 118 4.20 -3.10 8.03
N ALA A 119 4.82 -2.68 6.92
CA ALA A 119 4.12 -1.94 5.87
C ALA A 119 3.09 -2.82 5.14
N THR A 120 3.43 -4.07 4.80
CA THR A 120 2.53 -4.95 4.07
C THR A 120 1.32 -5.34 4.91
N ILE A 121 1.54 -5.84 6.14
CA ILE A 121 0.45 -6.24 7.02
C ILE A 121 -0.38 -5.01 7.42
N GLY A 122 0.29 -3.90 7.72
CA GLY A 122 -0.37 -2.63 8.06
C GLY A 122 -1.30 -2.16 6.94
N THR A 123 -0.83 -2.19 5.70
CA THR A 123 -1.63 -1.83 4.51
C THR A 123 -2.82 -2.77 4.32
N VAL A 124 -2.61 -4.08 4.45
CA VAL A 124 -3.70 -5.08 4.31
C VAL A 124 -4.78 -4.86 5.35
N LEU A 125 -4.42 -4.70 6.63
CA LEU A 125 -5.38 -4.43 7.71
C LEU A 125 -6.14 -3.12 7.47
N TYR A 126 -5.42 -2.07 7.06
CA TYR A 126 -5.99 -0.77 6.76
C TYR A 126 -7.05 -0.85 5.66
N ILE A 127 -6.71 -1.46 4.52
CA ILE A 127 -7.59 -1.55 3.35
C ILE A 127 -8.76 -2.49 3.63
N ALA A 128 -8.52 -3.67 4.19
CA ALA A 128 -9.56 -4.66 4.45
C ALA A 128 -10.65 -4.11 5.39
N SER A 129 -10.24 -3.38 6.44
CA SER A 129 -11.19 -2.73 7.35
C SER A 129 -12.08 -1.70 6.62
N MET A 130 -11.51 -0.95 5.68
CA MET A 130 -12.25 0.04 4.90
C MET A 130 -13.19 -0.58 3.88
N TRP A 131 -12.81 -1.71 3.28
CA TRP A 131 -13.71 -2.45 2.40
C TRP A 131 -14.92 -2.99 3.16
N VAL A 132 -14.67 -3.62 4.31
CA VAL A 132 -15.76 -4.14 5.16
C VAL A 132 -16.69 -3.01 5.61
N ASN A 133 -16.13 -1.93 6.15
CA ASN A 133 -16.90 -0.77 6.56
C ASN A 133 -17.67 -0.15 5.39
N GLY A 134 -17.02 0.02 4.24
CA GLY A 134 -17.63 0.68 3.09
C GLY A 134 -18.79 -0.12 2.49
N ILE A 135 -18.67 -1.44 2.41
CA ILE A 135 -19.77 -2.31 1.97
C ILE A 135 -20.93 -2.22 2.97
N MET A 136 -20.64 -2.32 4.26
CA MET A 136 -21.65 -2.21 5.32
C MET A 136 -22.35 -0.84 5.27
N GLN A 137 -21.62 0.26 5.20
CA GLN A 137 -22.15 1.62 5.06
C GLN A 137 -23.07 1.73 3.84
N GLY A 138 -22.62 1.26 2.67
CA GLY A 138 -23.40 1.31 1.44
C GLY A 138 -24.71 0.52 1.54
N LEU A 139 -24.71 -0.63 2.22
CA LEU A 139 -25.90 -1.44 2.47
C LEU A 139 -26.84 -0.74 3.45
N MET A 140 -26.34 -0.18 4.56
CA MET A 140 -27.14 0.52 5.57
C MET A 140 -27.78 1.79 5.00
N TRP A 141 -27.06 2.58 4.19
CA TRP A 141 -27.56 3.83 3.61
C TRP A 141 -28.61 3.63 2.52
N ARG A 142 -28.77 2.40 2.03
CA ARG A 142 -29.74 2.03 1.00
C ARG A 142 -30.89 1.15 1.52
N ALA A 143 -30.91 0.90 2.82
CA ALA A 143 -31.99 0.17 3.45
C ALA A 143 -33.16 1.11 3.74
N TYR A 144 -34.33 0.82 3.13
CA TYR A 144 -35.56 1.58 3.29
C TYR A 144 -36.65 0.69 3.87
N ASN A 145 -37.45 1.27 4.73
CA ASN A 145 -38.68 0.68 5.23
C ASN A 145 -39.80 0.72 4.18
N SER A 146 -40.88 0.00 4.38
CA SER A 146 -42.02 -0.04 3.45
C SER A 146 -42.70 1.31 3.24
N ASP A 147 -42.55 2.23 4.19
CA ASP A 147 -43.07 3.60 4.12
C ASP A 147 -42.10 4.60 3.44
N GLY A 148 -40.95 4.13 2.97
CA GLY A 148 -39.93 4.95 2.32
C GLY A 148 -38.96 5.67 3.24
N THR A 149 -39.05 5.48 4.56
CA THR A 149 -38.09 6.01 5.52
C THR A 149 -36.81 5.17 5.55
N LEU A 150 -35.69 5.78 5.99
CA LEU A 150 -34.44 5.04 6.17
C LEU A 150 -34.57 4.04 7.34
N THR A 151 -34.10 2.81 7.11
CA THR A 151 -34.06 1.77 8.15
C THR A 151 -33.04 2.10 9.23
N TYR A 152 -31.91 2.69 8.85
CA TYR A 152 -30.80 3.04 9.75
C TYR A 152 -30.56 4.54 9.72
N SER A 153 -30.32 5.12 10.88
CA SER A 153 -29.81 6.49 10.99
C SER A 153 -28.32 6.58 10.61
N PHE A 154 -27.86 7.78 10.32
CA PHE A 154 -26.42 8.01 10.10
C PHE A 154 -25.58 7.62 11.32
N ALA A 155 -26.05 7.93 12.53
CA ALA A 155 -25.35 7.59 13.76
C ALA A 155 -25.19 6.07 13.94
N GLU A 156 -26.19 5.27 13.61
CA GLU A 156 -26.09 3.81 13.65
C GLU A 156 -25.07 3.27 12.68
N SER A 157 -24.98 3.82 11.47
CA SER A 157 -23.95 3.41 10.50
C SER A 157 -22.54 3.77 10.95
N VAL A 158 -22.35 4.90 11.63
CA VAL A 158 -21.07 5.30 12.24
C VAL A 158 -20.68 4.36 13.37
N LEU A 159 -21.62 4.05 14.27
CA LEU A 159 -21.37 3.11 15.38
C LEU A 159 -21.00 1.71 14.88
N ALA A 160 -21.68 1.22 13.85
CA ALA A 160 -21.38 -0.06 13.23
C ALA A 160 -19.98 -0.09 12.59
N SER A 161 -19.43 1.06 12.20
CA SER A 161 -18.10 1.17 11.59
C SER A 161 -16.94 1.18 12.60
N TYR A 162 -17.19 1.38 13.91
CA TYR A 162 -16.14 1.50 14.92
C TYR A 162 -15.17 0.32 14.98
N PRO A 163 -15.59 -0.94 14.93
CA PRO A 163 -14.65 -2.07 14.92
C PRO A 163 -13.61 -1.96 13.76
N GLY A 164 -14.09 -1.58 12.58
CA GLY A 164 -13.20 -1.37 11.43
C GLY A 164 -12.27 -0.17 11.63
N TYR A 165 -12.70 0.90 12.30
CA TYR A 165 -11.84 2.04 12.60
C TYR A 165 -10.69 1.68 13.55
N TYR A 166 -10.91 0.79 14.52
CA TYR A 166 -9.81 0.29 15.35
C TYR A 166 -8.81 -0.54 14.55
N VAL A 167 -9.29 -1.43 13.68
CA VAL A 167 -8.40 -2.21 12.79
C VAL A 167 -7.63 -1.29 11.85
N ARG A 168 -8.28 -0.29 11.27
CA ARG A 168 -7.65 0.74 10.45
C ARG A 168 -6.56 1.50 11.21
N LEU A 169 -6.82 1.89 12.45
CA LEU A 169 -5.84 2.57 13.31
C LEU A 169 -4.60 1.72 13.54
N ILE A 170 -4.79 0.44 13.86
CA ILE A 170 -3.68 -0.51 14.05
C ILE A 170 -2.88 -0.65 12.75
N GLY A 171 -3.55 -0.86 11.62
CA GLY A 171 -2.89 -0.96 10.31
C GLY A 171 -2.10 0.28 9.94
N GLY A 172 -2.66 1.47 10.16
CA GLY A 172 -1.99 2.75 9.93
C GLY A 172 -0.78 2.95 10.84
N ALA A 173 -0.90 2.59 12.14
CA ALA A 173 0.21 2.66 13.09
C ALA A 173 1.36 1.72 12.71
N MET A 174 1.05 0.50 12.23
CA MET A 174 2.07 -0.44 11.73
C MET A 174 2.80 0.13 10.51
N PHE A 175 2.08 0.67 9.54
CA PHE A 175 2.68 1.30 8.36
C PHE A 175 3.60 2.46 8.77
N PHE A 176 3.12 3.33 9.65
CA PHE A 176 3.90 4.46 10.17
C PHE A 176 5.15 4.01 10.92
N ALA A 177 5.06 2.99 11.79
CA ALA A 177 6.21 2.40 12.46
C ALA A 177 7.25 1.86 11.46
N GLY A 178 6.80 1.22 10.38
CA GLY A 178 7.67 0.82 9.27
C GLY A 178 8.42 1.99 8.64
N MET A 179 7.75 3.13 8.42
CA MET A 179 8.38 4.34 7.89
C MET A 179 9.44 4.92 8.85
N LEU A 180 9.22 4.85 10.16
CA LEU A 180 10.25 5.25 11.16
C LEU A 180 11.48 4.33 11.11
N VAL A 181 11.27 3.01 10.96
CA VAL A 181 12.35 2.05 10.74
C VAL A 181 13.14 2.39 9.47
N MET A 182 12.46 2.72 8.37
CA MET A 182 13.10 3.16 7.13
C MET A 182 13.92 4.43 7.33
N ALA A 183 13.34 5.44 7.96
CA ALA A 183 14.02 6.72 8.22
C ALA A 183 15.32 6.50 9.02
N TRP A 184 15.25 5.72 10.10
CA TRP A 184 16.41 5.35 10.91
C TRP A 184 17.47 4.59 10.08
N ASN A 185 17.06 3.58 9.30
CA ASN A 185 17.97 2.76 8.52
C ASN A 185 18.64 3.58 7.40
N THR A 186 17.89 4.47 6.77
CA THR A 186 18.41 5.41 5.78
C THR A 186 19.44 6.35 6.40
N TRP A 187 19.09 6.98 7.53
CA TRP A 187 20.02 7.87 8.23
C TRP A 187 21.33 7.17 8.57
N LYS A 188 21.27 5.95 9.11
CA LYS A 188 22.47 5.16 9.40
C LYS A 188 23.26 4.75 8.15
N THR A 189 22.59 4.56 7.03
CA THR A 189 23.27 4.19 5.76
C THR A 189 24.01 5.38 5.17
N VAL A 190 23.44 6.59 5.22
CA VAL A 190 24.04 7.78 4.59
C VAL A 190 25.05 8.50 5.48
N THR A 191 24.97 8.30 6.81
CA THR A 191 25.92 8.90 7.75
C THR A 191 27.23 8.11 7.75
N PRO A 192 28.40 8.74 7.50
CA PRO A 192 29.70 8.06 7.60
C PRO A 192 29.90 7.51 9.03
N ALA A 193 30.40 6.29 9.15
CA ALA A 193 30.84 5.82 10.45
C ALA A 193 32.00 6.72 10.93
N ALA A 194 31.93 7.16 12.18
CA ALA A 194 32.96 8.05 12.77
C ALA A 194 34.39 7.50 12.65
N GLU A 195 34.55 6.17 12.52
CA GLU A 195 35.83 5.49 12.30
C GLU A 195 36.46 5.80 10.93
N ALA A 196 35.67 6.08 9.88
CA ALA A 196 36.23 6.45 8.57
C ALA A 196 36.79 7.89 8.58
N ALA A 197 36.22 8.78 9.38
CA ALA A 197 36.71 10.14 9.56
C ALA A 197 38.03 10.16 10.35
N THR A 198 38.20 9.30 11.35
CA THR A 198 39.46 9.18 12.12
C THR A 198 40.57 8.46 11.38
N ALA A 199 40.24 7.55 10.44
CA ALA A 199 41.24 6.90 9.59
C ALA A 199 41.82 7.89 8.55
N HIS A 200 40.98 8.77 7.97
CA HIS A 200 41.45 9.82 7.04
C HIS A 200 42.31 10.88 7.76
N ALA A 201 41.98 11.22 9.00
CA ALA A 201 42.76 12.17 9.78
C ALA A 201 44.14 11.63 10.21
N ARG A 202 44.35 10.30 10.24
CA ARG A 202 45.64 9.66 10.57
C ARG A 202 46.57 9.43 9.37
N VAL A 203 46.10 9.67 8.15
CA VAL A 203 46.89 9.44 6.90
C VAL A 203 47.36 10.75 6.28
N GLN A 204 47.07 11.90 6.86
CA GLN A 204 47.65 13.16 6.43
C GLN A 204 48.92 13.41 7.28
N PRO A 205 50.12 13.43 6.61
CA PRO A 205 51.39 13.74 7.27
C PRO A 205 51.52 15.21 7.69
#